data_8c14c886ffefd676e61c36d81b0fb9e2
#
_entry.id   8c14c886ffefd676e61c36d81b0fb9e2
#
_cell.length_a   1.000
_cell.length_b   1.000
_cell.length_c   1.000
_cell.angle_alpha   90.00
_cell.angle_beta   90.00
_cell.angle_gamma   90.00
#
_symmetry.space_group_name_H-M   'P 1'
#
loop_
_entity.id
_entity.type
_entity.pdbx_description
1 polymer ?
#
loop_
_entity_poly.entity_id
_entity_poly.type
_entity_poly.pdbx_seq_one_letter_code
_entity_poly.pdbx_strand_id
1 'polypeptide(L)'
;MTEQDSMSTSTSTSTAVAPPTILCVDDEPNILSSLRRLFRPHGYRVLTADGGAAGLALLESETVDLVISDMRMPHMDGAQFLAQVRQRWPGTMRLLLTGYADIQSILDAINQGEIYRYVTKPWDENDIVLVVRHALERRALEQEKLRLEALTASQNVQLQALNASLEAKVATRTQQLKQSHDEVQAANERLKATFVTTIKVFSNLIEMRGGKLAGHARRVAELSRKLAQALGLEGQEARDVFIAALLKDIGKLSLSDDVLELPASAWTGEQLAAFRKHPLRAEQLLMALDELRAVSVILRSQLERFDGGGFPDGLVGLAIPMGARILALASDYDGLQIGAMVQRSLRADEARTLIYDSVGKRYDPAVVAAFRSIMDETEPPARDLTVLSGQLEPGMVLSRDLISRDGLMLLAAEHVLTARVIAQLLDFEGKNGGRLSIRVYAPVKEG
;
A
#
# COMPACT_ATOMS: atom_id res chain seq x y z
N MET A 1 -5.64 -1.16 28.57
CA MET A 1 -5.64 0.18 29.21
C MET A 1 -6.77 0.93 28.58
N THR A 2 -7.87 1.03 29.31
CA THR A 2 -9.18 1.51 28.94
C THR A 2 -9.20 3.03 29.10
N GLU A 3 -9.29 3.77 28.01
CA GLU A 3 -9.65 5.19 28.03
C GLU A 3 -11.17 5.32 28.12
N GLN A 4 -11.63 5.82 29.26
CA GLN A 4 -13.01 6.19 29.53
C GLN A 4 -13.33 7.47 28.76
N ASP A 5 -14.25 7.38 27.83
CA ASP A 5 -14.96 8.48 27.21
C ASP A 5 -15.77 9.22 28.28
N SER A 6 -15.30 10.38 28.70
CA SER A 6 -16.08 11.33 29.49
C SER A 6 -17.01 12.10 28.57
N MET A 7 -18.23 11.60 28.43
CA MET A 7 -19.38 12.33 27.90
C MET A 7 -19.71 13.51 28.82
N SER A 8 -19.20 14.70 28.46
CA SER A 8 -19.66 15.93 29.07
C SER A 8 -21.06 16.25 28.56
N THR A 9 -22.05 15.98 29.39
CA THR A 9 -23.42 16.48 29.26
C THR A 9 -23.40 18.00 29.30
N SER A 10 -23.49 18.64 28.14
CA SER A 10 -23.77 20.05 28.03
C SER A 10 -25.21 20.30 28.49
N THR A 11 -25.37 20.70 29.74
CA THR A 11 -26.59 21.30 30.26
C THR A 11 -26.92 22.53 29.41
N SER A 12 -27.96 22.42 28.60
CA SER A 12 -28.57 23.54 27.91
C SER A 12 -29.13 24.52 28.97
N THR A 13 -28.37 25.52 29.31
CA THR A 13 -28.88 26.70 30.01
C THR A 13 -29.89 27.39 29.08
N SER A 14 -31.14 27.15 29.36
CA SER A 14 -32.26 27.95 28.80
C SER A 14 -32.02 29.40 29.21
N THR A 15 -31.42 30.19 28.32
CA THR A 15 -31.36 31.63 28.43
C THR A 15 -32.82 32.10 28.35
N ALA A 16 -33.39 32.52 29.49
CA ALA A 16 -34.68 33.13 29.53
C ALA A 16 -34.64 34.37 28.61
N VAL A 17 -35.35 34.30 27.47
CA VAL A 17 -35.44 35.38 26.52
C VAL A 17 -36.11 36.52 27.23
N ALA A 18 -35.49 37.70 27.30
CA ALA A 18 -36.07 38.89 27.90
C ALA A 18 -37.41 39.22 27.21
N PRO A 19 -38.42 39.63 27.96
CA PRO A 19 -39.73 39.92 27.36
C PRO A 19 -39.61 41.00 26.30
N PRO A 20 -40.31 40.86 25.15
CA PRO A 20 -40.30 41.85 24.09
C PRO A 20 -40.76 43.23 24.60
N THR A 21 -40.05 44.27 24.16
CA THR A 21 -40.33 45.64 24.58
C THR A 21 -41.14 46.37 23.51
N ILE A 22 -42.29 46.89 23.92
CA ILE A 22 -43.19 47.65 23.08
C ILE A 22 -43.14 49.13 23.54
N LEU A 23 -42.92 50.04 22.61
CA LEU A 23 -43.01 51.47 22.85
C LEU A 23 -44.33 52.00 22.27
N CYS A 24 -45.18 52.54 23.11
CA CYS A 24 -46.44 53.21 22.72
C CYS A 24 -46.24 54.73 22.75
N VAL A 25 -46.54 55.39 21.64
CA VAL A 25 -46.40 56.87 21.45
C VAL A 25 -47.71 57.43 21.04
N ASP A 26 -48.30 58.32 21.89
CA ASP A 26 -49.60 58.98 21.69
C ASP A 26 -49.63 60.21 22.59
N ASP A 27 -50.17 61.32 22.14
CA ASP A 27 -50.28 62.53 22.94
C ASP A 27 -51.45 62.49 23.94
N GLU A 28 -52.31 61.48 23.86
CA GLU A 28 -53.38 61.24 24.81
C GLU A 28 -53.00 60.31 25.93
N PRO A 29 -52.82 60.73 27.21
CA PRO A 29 -52.44 59.88 28.34
C PRO A 29 -53.41 58.71 28.57
N ASN A 30 -54.69 58.90 28.24
CA ASN A 30 -55.71 57.83 28.37
C ASN A 30 -55.46 56.68 27.40
N ILE A 31 -55.03 56.95 26.20
CA ILE A 31 -54.65 55.98 25.16
C ILE A 31 -53.41 55.19 25.64
N LEU A 32 -52.35 55.88 26.08
CA LEU A 32 -51.17 55.30 26.58
C LEU A 32 -51.42 54.34 27.81
N SER A 33 -52.32 54.77 28.69
CA SER A 33 -52.72 53.99 29.86
C SER A 33 -53.53 52.75 29.44
N SER A 34 -54.38 52.86 28.42
CA SER A 34 -55.12 51.72 27.88
C SER A 34 -54.23 50.73 27.17
N LEU A 35 -53.29 51.15 26.34
CA LEU A 35 -52.33 50.25 25.69
C LEU A 35 -51.40 49.60 26.68
N ARG A 36 -50.92 50.30 27.72
CA ARG A 36 -50.11 49.73 28.77
C ARG A 36 -50.87 48.62 29.56
N ARG A 37 -52.15 48.87 29.88
CA ARG A 37 -53.01 47.91 30.56
C ARG A 37 -53.31 46.68 29.70
N LEU A 38 -53.46 46.89 28.38
CA LEU A 38 -53.71 45.82 27.42
C LEU A 38 -52.51 44.89 27.23
N PHE A 39 -51.29 45.43 27.01
CA PHE A 39 -50.14 44.61 26.63
C PHE A 39 -49.39 44.00 27.83
N ARG A 40 -49.47 44.59 29.03
CA ARG A 40 -48.73 44.12 30.21
C ARG A 40 -49.13 42.71 30.63
N PRO A 41 -50.41 42.27 30.62
CA PRO A 41 -50.81 40.91 30.93
C PRO A 41 -50.30 39.86 29.94
N HIS A 42 -49.97 40.29 28.71
CA HIS A 42 -49.44 39.42 27.65
C HIS A 42 -47.90 39.20 27.74
N GLY A 43 -47.29 39.70 28.84
CA GLY A 43 -45.85 39.48 29.08
C GLY A 43 -44.94 40.44 28.34
N TYR A 44 -45.45 41.53 27.81
CA TYR A 44 -44.63 42.56 27.15
C TYR A 44 -44.16 43.63 28.13
N ARG A 45 -42.91 44.10 27.93
CA ARG A 45 -42.42 45.30 28.60
C ARG A 45 -42.95 46.53 27.82
N VAL A 46 -43.78 47.33 28.45
CA VAL A 46 -44.40 48.47 27.78
C VAL A 46 -43.80 49.78 28.25
N LEU A 47 -43.20 50.52 27.31
CA LEU A 47 -42.73 51.87 27.47
C LEU A 47 -43.76 52.82 26.84
N THR A 48 -43.87 54.02 27.35
CA THR A 48 -44.82 55.02 26.84
C THR A 48 -44.14 56.38 26.65
N ALA A 49 -44.49 57.10 25.58
CA ALA A 49 -44.00 58.43 25.31
C ALA A 49 -45.22 59.27 24.89
N ASP A 50 -45.23 60.53 25.28
CA ASP A 50 -46.34 61.52 25.03
C ASP A 50 -46.20 62.27 23.69
N GLY A 51 -45.30 61.85 22.84
CA GLY A 51 -45.10 62.37 21.50
C GLY A 51 -43.84 61.82 20.79
N GLY A 52 -43.68 62.14 19.51
CA GLY A 52 -42.61 61.62 18.67
C GLY A 52 -41.23 61.95 19.19
N ALA A 53 -40.96 63.14 19.69
CA ALA A 53 -39.64 63.50 20.22
C ALA A 53 -39.25 62.70 21.50
N ALA A 54 -40.19 62.50 22.42
CA ALA A 54 -39.99 61.67 23.61
C ALA A 54 -39.82 60.20 23.22
N GLY A 55 -40.55 59.72 22.21
CA GLY A 55 -40.40 58.35 21.63
C GLY A 55 -39.03 58.10 21.04
N LEU A 56 -38.46 59.04 20.29
CA LEU A 56 -37.09 58.95 19.75
C LEU A 56 -36.05 58.93 20.89
N ALA A 57 -36.18 59.73 21.91
CA ALA A 57 -35.28 59.75 23.07
C ALA A 57 -35.29 58.37 23.80
N LEU A 58 -36.42 57.72 23.95
CA LEU A 58 -36.52 56.36 24.51
C LEU A 58 -35.86 55.32 23.64
N LEU A 59 -35.98 55.43 22.31
CA LEU A 59 -35.31 54.52 21.37
C LEU A 59 -33.80 54.64 21.38
N GLU A 60 -33.23 55.80 21.79
CA GLU A 60 -31.78 55.97 21.98
C GLU A 60 -31.24 55.25 23.23
N SER A 61 -32.06 55.15 24.27
CA SER A 61 -31.66 54.60 25.55
C SER A 61 -32.09 53.13 25.79
N GLU A 62 -33.12 52.70 25.12
CA GLU A 62 -33.77 51.38 25.32
C GLU A 62 -33.87 50.60 24.04
N THR A 63 -33.67 49.29 24.15
CA THR A 63 -33.93 48.37 23.03
C THR A 63 -35.44 48.15 22.90
N VAL A 64 -36.01 48.56 21.77
CA VAL A 64 -37.44 48.43 21.51
C VAL A 64 -37.66 47.49 20.34
N ASP A 65 -38.51 46.50 20.57
CA ASP A 65 -38.84 45.48 19.57
C ASP A 65 -39.95 45.92 18.61
N LEU A 66 -40.88 46.68 19.14
CA LEU A 66 -42.03 47.17 18.39
C LEU A 66 -42.45 48.56 18.87
N VAL A 67 -42.73 49.44 17.93
CA VAL A 67 -43.31 50.78 18.19
C VAL A 67 -44.75 50.79 17.71
N ILE A 68 -45.61 51.32 18.54
CA ILE A 68 -47.03 51.69 18.20
C ILE A 68 -47.11 53.15 18.35
N SER A 69 -47.43 53.89 17.24
CA SER A 69 -47.55 55.36 17.23
C SER A 69 -48.92 55.79 16.80
N ASP A 70 -49.45 56.75 17.50
CA ASP A 70 -50.59 57.52 16.92
C ASP A 70 -50.17 58.28 15.68
N MET A 71 -51.15 58.47 14.75
CA MET A 71 -50.94 59.22 13.52
C MET A 71 -50.92 60.72 13.76
N ARG A 72 -51.78 61.26 14.63
CA ARG A 72 -51.93 62.68 14.84
C ARG A 72 -51.37 63.13 16.18
N MET A 73 -50.15 63.56 16.18
CA MET A 73 -49.46 64.06 17.38
C MET A 73 -49.01 65.53 17.12
N PRO A 74 -48.95 66.38 18.16
CA PRO A 74 -48.39 67.74 18.06
C PRO A 74 -46.88 67.68 17.67
N HIS A 75 -46.46 68.68 16.87
CA HIS A 75 -45.05 68.88 16.45
C HIS A 75 -44.49 67.87 15.49
N MET A 76 -44.72 66.58 15.70
CA MET A 76 -44.25 65.50 14.85
C MET A 76 -45.36 64.43 14.72
N ASP A 77 -45.88 64.26 13.53
CA ASP A 77 -46.90 63.23 13.28
C ASP A 77 -46.34 61.82 13.32
N GLY A 78 -47.20 60.80 13.41
CA GLY A 78 -46.77 59.39 13.53
C GLY A 78 -46.05 58.86 12.31
N ALA A 79 -46.39 59.38 11.10
CA ALA A 79 -45.67 58.94 9.88
C ALA A 79 -44.24 59.47 9.87
N GLN A 80 -44.03 60.74 10.22
CA GLN A 80 -42.69 61.32 10.36
C GLN A 80 -41.84 60.63 11.45
N PHE A 81 -42.48 60.34 12.58
CA PHE A 81 -41.84 59.62 13.66
C PHE A 81 -41.41 58.19 13.21
N LEU A 82 -42.32 57.42 12.61
CA LEU A 82 -42.03 56.06 12.18
C LEU A 82 -41.03 55.99 11.03
N ALA A 83 -41.00 57.03 10.15
CA ALA A 83 -39.95 57.14 9.13
C ALA A 83 -38.55 57.32 9.75
N GLN A 84 -38.37 58.10 10.80
CA GLN A 84 -37.15 58.26 11.54
C GLN A 84 -36.78 56.95 12.26
N VAL A 85 -37.76 56.25 12.88
CA VAL A 85 -37.56 54.98 13.50
C VAL A 85 -37.04 53.94 12.48
N ARG A 86 -37.60 53.90 11.29
CA ARG A 86 -37.11 53.03 10.21
C ARG A 86 -35.65 53.29 9.85
N GLN A 87 -35.30 54.57 9.69
CA GLN A 87 -33.96 54.97 9.27
C GLN A 87 -32.91 54.63 10.34
N ARG A 88 -33.22 54.90 11.61
CA ARG A 88 -32.25 54.76 12.71
C ARG A 88 -32.30 53.41 13.40
N TRP A 89 -33.46 52.74 13.45
CA TRP A 89 -33.66 51.42 14.07
C TRP A 89 -34.45 50.50 13.13
N PRO A 90 -33.90 50.11 11.99
CA PRO A 90 -34.62 49.35 10.94
C PRO A 90 -35.18 48.04 11.43
N GLY A 91 -34.55 47.41 12.44
CA GLY A 91 -34.96 46.15 13.06
C GLY A 91 -36.17 46.28 14.03
N THR A 92 -36.63 47.49 14.35
CA THR A 92 -37.82 47.72 15.18
C THR A 92 -39.07 47.64 14.34
N MET A 93 -40.04 46.84 14.76
CA MET A 93 -41.35 46.76 14.07
C MET A 93 -42.15 48.03 14.34
N ARG A 94 -42.91 48.48 13.35
CA ARG A 94 -43.62 49.77 13.37
C ARG A 94 -45.10 49.53 13.08
N LEU A 95 -45.95 49.93 14.03
CA LEU A 95 -47.40 49.91 13.90
C LEU A 95 -47.93 51.39 14.01
N LEU A 96 -48.90 51.71 13.22
CA LEU A 96 -49.57 53.02 13.23
C LEU A 96 -50.98 52.86 13.76
N LEU A 97 -51.37 53.70 14.73
CA LEU A 97 -52.76 53.87 15.15
C LEU A 97 -53.37 55.07 14.40
N THR A 98 -54.58 54.92 13.88
CA THR A 98 -55.19 56.00 13.02
C THR A 98 -56.70 56.04 13.11
N GLY A 99 -57.27 57.19 12.93
CA GLY A 99 -58.71 57.38 12.74
C GLY A 99 -59.16 57.18 11.29
N TYR A 100 -60.46 57.04 11.06
CA TYR A 100 -61.06 56.74 9.74
C TYR A 100 -60.77 57.78 8.61
N ALA A 101 -60.19 58.95 8.94
CA ALA A 101 -60.06 60.07 7.98
C ALA A 101 -58.72 60.08 7.19
N ASP A 102 -57.77 59.22 7.48
CA ASP A 102 -56.38 59.37 7.00
C ASP A 102 -55.91 58.25 6.04
N ILE A 103 -56.85 57.60 5.34
CA ILE A 103 -56.61 56.40 4.52
C ILE A 103 -55.53 56.60 3.44
N GLN A 104 -55.41 57.73 2.80
CA GLN A 104 -54.47 57.97 1.70
C GLN A 104 -53.04 58.07 2.21
N SER A 105 -52.79 58.75 3.32
CA SER A 105 -51.46 58.87 3.95
C SER A 105 -51.00 57.56 4.50
N ILE A 106 -51.91 56.68 4.95
CA ILE A 106 -51.64 55.35 5.42
C ILE A 106 -51.16 54.44 4.27
N LEU A 107 -51.84 54.48 3.11
CA LEU A 107 -51.48 53.72 1.92
C LEU A 107 -50.07 54.08 1.44
N ASP A 108 -49.72 55.36 1.45
CA ASP A 108 -48.36 55.79 1.08
C ASP A 108 -47.31 55.33 2.05
N ALA A 109 -47.55 55.38 3.36
CA ALA A 109 -46.65 54.88 4.38
C ALA A 109 -46.44 53.31 4.36
N ILE A 110 -47.52 52.56 4.04
CA ILE A 110 -47.43 51.09 3.84
C ILE A 110 -46.64 50.78 2.57
N ASN A 111 -46.95 51.44 1.46
CA ASN A 111 -46.29 51.17 0.17
C ASN A 111 -44.80 51.51 0.16
N GLN A 112 -44.42 52.54 0.91
CA GLN A 112 -42.98 52.89 1.11
C GLN A 112 -42.28 51.94 2.11
N GLY A 113 -42.99 50.95 2.68
CA GLY A 113 -42.45 49.98 3.65
C GLY A 113 -42.09 50.58 5.00
N GLU A 114 -42.70 51.75 5.33
CA GLU A 114 -42.38 52.46 6.56
C GLU A 114 -43.07 51.88 7.78
N ILE A 115 -44.21 51.20 7.62
CA ILE A 115 -44.96 50.53 8.70
C ILE A 115 -45.25 49.09 8.35
N TYR A 116 -45.29 48.25 9.38
CA TYR A 116 -45.68 46.84 9.24
C TYR A 116 -47.17 46.70 9.01
N ARG A 117 -47.96 47.41 9.81
CA ARG A 117 -49.43 47.43 9.72
C ARG A 117 -50.00 48.71 10.41
N TYR A 118 -51.19 49.06 10.03
CA TYR A 118 -51.97 50.07 10.77
C TYR A 118 -53.14 49.41 11.52
N VAL A 119 -53.65 50.08 12.57
CA VAL A 119 -54.82 49.70 13.37
C VAL A 119 -55.72 50.93 13.48
N THR A 120 -56.97 50.74 13.23
CA THR A 120 -57.96 51.86 13.29
C THR A 120 -58.48 52.12 14.70
N LYS A 121 -58.63 53.41 15.07
CA LYS A 121 -59.26 53.77 16.33
C LYS A 121 -60.80 53.94 16.07
N PRO A 122 -61.71 53.37 16.92
CA PRO A 122 -61.42 52.53 18.08
C PRO A 122 -60.99 51.10 17.62
N TRP A 123 -60.08 50.52 18.29
CA TRP A 123 -59.57 49.14 18.03
C TRP A 123 -60.33 48.10 18.84
N ASP A 124 -60.40 46.89 18.33
CA ASP A 124 -60.68 45.68 19.13
C ASP A 124 -59.43 45.25 19.86
N GLU A 125 -59.57 44.93 21.17
CA GLU A 125 -58.47 44.57 22.02
C GLU A 125 -57.80 43.28 21.54
N ASN A 126 -58.53 42.27 21.07
CA ASN A 126 -57.99 41.03 20.59
C ASN A 126 -57.25 41.23 19.25
N ASP A 127 -57.79 42.06 18.38
CA ASP A 127 -57.21 42.33 17.07
C ASP A 127 -55.84 43.02 17.19
N ILE A 128 -55.71 44.03 18.00
CA ILE A 128 -54.42 44.75 18.18
C ILE A 128 -53.37 43.84 18.86
N VAL A 129 -53.77 43.02 19.85
CA VAL A 129 -52.89 42.03 20.49
C VAL A 129 -52.40 40.99 19.45
N LEU A 130 -53.28 40.51 18.59
CA LEU A 130 -52.92 39.57 17.54
C LEU A 130 -51.93 40.19 16.53
N VAL A 131 -52.17 41.45 16.11
CA VAL A 131 -51.26 42.18 15.21
C VAL A 131 -49.89 42.37 15.82
N VAL A 132 -49.83 42.76 17.09
CA VAL A 132 -48.57 42.95 17.83
C VAL A 132 -47.79 41.60 17.94
N ARG A 133 -48.51 40.54 18.32
CA ARG A 133 -47.91 39.19 18.40
C ARG A 133 -47.31 38.78 17.06
N HIS A 134 -48.04 38.87 15.96
CA HIS A 134 -47.54 38.50 14.63
C HIS A 134 -46.35 39.37 14.19
N ALA A 135 -46.37 40.68 14.52
CA ALA A 135 -45.26 41.57 14.23
C ALA A 135 -43.96 41.14 14.97
N LEU A 136 -44.08 40.80 16.25
CA LEU A 136 -42.95 40.35 17.05
C LEU A 136 -42.44 38.98 16.64
N GLU A 137 -43.36 38.02 16.33
CA GLU A 137 -42.99 36.70 15.78
C GLU A 137 -42.23 36.82 14.47
N ARG A 138 -42.70 37.67 13.56
CA ARG A 138 -42.02 37.92 12.29
C ARG A 138 -40.59 38.48 12.50
N ARG A 139 -40.45 39.43 13.40
CA ARG A 139 -39.15 40.00 13.74
C ARG A 139 -38.20 38.93 14.32
N ALA A 140 -38.68 38.09 15.23
CA ALA A 140 -37.90 37.02 15.80
C ALA A 140 -37.42 36.02 14.74
N LEU A 141 -38.32 35.66 13.80
CA LEU A 141 -37.97 34.78 12.67
C LEU A 141 -36.95 35.41 11.73
N GLU A 142 -37.06 36.69 11.41
CA GLU A 142 -36.08 37.40 10.58
C GLU A 142 -34.71 37.49 11.25
N GLN A 143 -34.67 37.75 12.56
CA GLN A 143 -33.43 37.75 13.32
C GLN A 143 -32.77 36.36 13.39
N GLU A 144 -33.55 35.30 13.67
CA GLU A 144 -33.01 33.93 13.72
C GLU A 144 -32.56 33.45 12.34
N LYS A 145 -33.28 33.83 11.26
CA LYS A 145 -32.83 33.57 9.89
C LYS A 145 -31.43 34.15 9.61
N LEU A 146 -31.24 35.44 9.91
CA LEU A 146 -29.95 36.12 9.72
C LEU A 146 -28.84 35.50 10.55
N ARG A 147 -29.15 35.09 11.79
CA ARG A 147 -28.21 34.38 12.67
C ARG A 147 -27.79 33.05 12.09
N LEU A 148 -28.75 32.25 11.61
CA LEU A 148 -28.49 30.94 11.01
C LEU A 148 -27.71 31.05 9.70
N GLU A 149 -28.04 32.05 8.87
CA GLU A 149 -27.29 32.33 7.63
C GLU A 149 -25.83 32.67 7.93
N ALA A 150 -25.57 33.55 8.91
CA ALA A 150 -24.21 33.90 9.34
C ALA A 150 -23.45 32.69 9.90
N LEU A 151 -24.12 31.86 10.73
CA LEU A 151 -23.54 30.64 11.27
C LEU A 151 -23.19 29.64 10.16
N THR A 152 -24.12 29.43 9.23
CA THR A 152 -23.94 28.52 8.09
C THR A 152 -22.76 28.97 7.22
N ALA A 153 -22.67 30.28 6.94
CA ALA A 153 -21.58 30.86 6.17
C ALA A 153 -20.21 30.60 6.87
N SER A 154 -20.15 30.83 8.19
CA SER A 154 -18.96 30.58 8.99
C SER A 154 -18.56 29.08 8.99
N GLN A 155 -19.53 28.19 9.18
CA GLN A 155 -19.30 26.75 9.14
C GLN A 155 -18.82 26.27 7.75
N ASN A 156 -19.38 26.80 6.68
CA ASN A 156 -18.94 26.46 5.33
C ASN A 156 -17.49 26.84 5.08
N VAL A 157 -17.05 28.02 5.53
CA VAL A 157 -15.64 28.43 5.42
C VAL A 157 -14.72 27.48 6.20
N GLN A 158 -15.12 27.10 7.43
CA GLN A 158 -14.35 26.16 8.24
C GLN A 158 -14.27 24.77 7.61
N LEU A 159 -15.39 24.28 7.06
CA LEU A 159 -15.44 22.99 6.36
C LEU A 159 -14.55 22.99 5.11
N GLN A 160 -14.57 24.04 4.31
CA GLN A 160 -13.69 24.17 3.15
C GLN A 160 -12.22 24.16 3.53
N ALA A 161 -11.83 24.91 4.57
CA ALA A 161 -10.46 24.94 5.08
C ALA A 161 -10.01 23.57 5.60
N LEU A 162 -10.91 22.87 6.33
CA LEU A 162 -10.63 21.53 6.85
C LEU A 162 -10.49 20.52 5.72
N ASN A 163 -11.38 20.54 4.72
CA ASN A 163 -11.31 19.65 3.56
C ASN A 163 -10.00 19.84 2.79
N ALA A 164 -9.63 21.10 2.50
CA ALA A 164 -8.35 21.37 1.83
C ALA A 164 -7.14 20.85 2.64
N SER A 165 -7.16 21.02 3.97
CA SER A 165 -6.12 20.47 4.86
C SER A 165 -6.10 18.95 4.85
N LEU A 166 -7.26 18.29 4.86
CA LEU A 166 -7.37 16.82 4.79
C LEU A 166 -6.87 16.29 3.46
N GLU A 167 -7.27 16.89 2.35
CA GLU A 167 -6.80 16.52 1.00
C GLU A 167 -5.27 16.61 0.89
N ALA A 168 -4.68 17.70 1.38
CA ALA A 168 -3.23 17.85 1.42
C ALA A 168 -2.53 16.77 2.28
N LYS A 169 -3.10 16.46 3.46
CA LYS A 169 -2.59 15.39 4.33
C LYS A 169 -2.71 14.02 3.67
N VAL A 170 -3.85 13.72 3.03
CA VAL A 170 -4.07 12.46 2.31
C VAL A 170 -3.07 12.32 1.17
N ALA A 171 -2.89 13.36 0.35
CA ALA A 171 -1.93 13.35 -0.75
C ALA A 171 -0.50 13.07 -0.25
N THR A 172 -0.07 13.79 0.79
CA THR A 172 1.27 13.61 1.41
C THR A 172 1.45 12.19 1.97
N ARG A 173 0.44 11.69 2.70
CA ARG A 173 0.50 10.33 3.28
C ARG A 173 0.50 9.24 2.20
N THR A 174 -0.29 9.42 1.14
CA THR A 174 -0.32 8.47 0.01
C THR A 174 1.04 8.42 -0.68
N GLN A 175 1.67 9.57 -0.90
CA GLN A 175 3.01 9.62 -1.48
C GLN A 175 4.07 8.96 -0.59
N GLN A 176 4.05 9.23 0.72
CA GLN A 176 4.96 8.59 1.68
C GLN A 176 4.77 7.07 1.72
N LEU A 177 3.51 6.61 1.72
CA LEU A 177 3.18 5.18 1.73
C LEU A 177 3.69 4.49 0.46
N LYS A 178 3.50 5.12 -0.71
CA LYS A 178 3.99 4.60 -1.98
C LYS A 178 5.52 4.49 -1.97
N GLN A 179 6.21 5.54 -1.55
CA GLN A 179 7.68 5.52 -1.45
C GLN A 179 8.17 4.43 -0.51
N SER A 180 7.58 4.31 0.69
CA SER A 180 7.94 3.25 1.64
C SER A 180 7.68 1.85 1.09
N HIS A 181 6.56 1.67 0.35
CA HIS A 181 6.25 0.40 -0.32
C HIS A 181 7.33 0.04 -1.35
N ASP A 182 7.71 0.99 -2.22
CA ASP A 182 8.72 0.79 -3.25
C ASP A 182 10.10 0.47 -2.64
N GLU A 183 10.47 1.15 -1.54
CA GLU A 183 11.71 0.88 -0.79
C GLU A 183 11.71 -0.53 -0.18
N VAL A 184 10.62 -0.95 0.45
CA VAL A 184 10.48 -2.31 1.02
C VAL A 184 10.55 -3.37 -0.08
N GLN A 185 9.87 -3.14 -1.21
CA GLN A 185 9.91 -4.05 -2.34
C GLN A 185 11.33 -4.19 -2.90
N ALA A 186 12.03 -3.08 -3.11
CA ALA A 186 13.42 -3.09 -3.58
C ALA A 186 14.37 -3.77 -2.59
N ALA A 187 14.19 -3.56 -1.29
CA ALA A 187 14.97 -4.22 -0.24
C ALA A 187 14.72 -5.73 -0.23
N ASN A 188 13.47 -6.17 -0.38
CA ASN A 188 13.10 -7.59 -0.45
C ASN A 188 13.73 -8.28 -1.68
N GLU A 189 13.69 -7.65 -2.86
CA GLU A 189 14.33 -8.21 -4.05
C GLU A 189 15.86 -8.31 -3.89
N ARG A 190 16.49 -7.30 -3.28
CA ARG A 190 17.93 -7.36 -2.96
C ARG A 190 18.25 -8.49 -1.98
N LEU A 191 17.43 -8.67 -0.95
CA LEU A 191 17.59 -9.75 0.02
C LEU A 191 17.50 -11.11 -0.65
N LYS A 192 16.51 -11.35 -1.50
CA LYS A 192 16.35 -12.59 -2.28
C LYS A 192 17.57 -12.86 -3.19
N ALA A 193 18.04 -11.84 -3.89
CA ALA A 193 19.22 -11.97 -4.76
C ALA A 193 20.49 -12.28 -3.96
N THR A 194 20.68 -11.61 -2.81
CA THR A 194 21.80 -11.84 -1.90
C THR A 194 21.75 -13.26 -1.33
N PHE A 195 20.57 -13.73 -0.93
CA PHE A 195 20.37 -15.08 -0.42
C PHE A 195 20.80 -16.15 -1.44
N VAL A 196 20.34 -16.03 -2.70
CA VAL A 196 20.74 -16.95 -3.78
C VAL A 196 22.26 -16.89 -4.03
N THR A 197 22.85 -15.69 -4.02
CA THR A 197 24.28 -15.51 -4.20
C THR A 197 25.08 -16.17 -3.07
N THR A 198 24.63 -16.02 -1.84
CA THR A 198 25.24 -16.66 -0.67
C THR A 198 25.20 -18.20 -0.79
N ILE A 199 24.06 -18.75 -1.21
CA ILE A 199 23.93 -20.20 -1.47
C ILE A 199 24.91 -20.66 -2.55
N LYS A 200 25.08 -19.90 -3.63
CA LYS A 200 26.08 -20.22 -4.68
C LYS A 200 27.50 -20.23 -4.14
N VAL A 201 27.85 -19.28 -3.27
CA VAL A 201 29.17 -19.27 -2.62
C VAL A 201 29.37 -20.51 -1.74
N PHE A 202 28.36 -20.86 -0.92
CA PHE A 202 28.41 -22.07 -0.12
C PHE A 202 28.53 -23.34 -0.98
N SER A 203 27.78 -23.44 -2.06
CA SER A 203 27.85 -24.53 -3.03
C SER A 203 29.29 -24.70 -3.57
N ASN A 204 29.93 -23.59 -3.98
CA ASN A 204 31.30 -23.61 -4.45
C ASN A 204 32.30 -24.08 -3.38
N LEU A 205 32.12 -23.66 -2.12
CA LEU A 205 32.94 -24.10 -1.01
C LEU A 205 32.83 -25.60 -0.76
N ILE A 206 31.63 -26.16 -0.91
CA ILE A 206 31.41 -27.63 -0.79
C ILE A 206 32.12 -28.36 -1.93
N GLU A 207 32.03 -27.85 -3.17
CA GLU A 207 32.68 -28.44 -4.35
C GLU A 207 34.22 -28.44 -4.29
N MET A 208 34.82 -27.41 -3.69
CA MET A 208 36.30 -27.32 -3.53
C MET A 208 36.88 -28.51 -2.81
N ARG A 209 36.10 -29.16 -1.95
CA ARG A 209 36.53 -30.35 -1.20
C ARG A 209 36.54 -31.64 -2.06
N GLY A 210 35.78 -31.66 -3.16
CA GLY A 210 35.59 -32.85 -4.00
C GLY A 210 36.44 -32.89 -5.29
N GLY A 211 37.42 -32.04 -5.47
CA GLY A 211 38.40 -32.00 -6.58
C GLY A 211 37.83 -31.95 -8.02
N LYS A 212 37.11 -32.97 -8.44
CA LYS A 212 36.54 -33.08 -9.80
C LYS A 212 35.15 -32.43 -9.94
N LEU A 213 34.60 -31.93 -8.86
CA LEU A 213 33.19 -31.42 -8.83
C LEU A 213 33.06 -29.96 -9.19
N ALA A 214 34.14 -29.26 -9.54
CA ALA A 214 34.05 -27.81 -9.84
C ALA A 214 32.98 -27.49 -10.90
N GLY A 215 32.02 -26.63 -10.51
CA GLY A 215 30.90 -26.23 -11.34
C GLY A 215 29.78 -27.27 -11.48
N HIS A 216 29.90 -28.46 -10.89
CA HIS A 216 28.91 -29.54 -10.97
C HIS A 216 27.53 -29.08 -10.43
N ALA A 217 27.46 -28.58 -9.20
CA ALA A 217 26.21 -28.17 -8.59
C ALA A 217 25.53 -27.05 -9.40
N ARG A 218 26.30 -26.14 -9.99
CA ARG A 218 25.76 -25.08 -10.84
C ARG A 218 25.14 -25.64 -12.13
N ARG A 219 25.86 -26.53 -12.86
CA ARG A 219 25.34 -27.15 -14.09
C ARG A 219 24.09 -27.98 -13.80
N VAL A 220 24.09 -28.73 -12.68
CA VAL A 220 22.92 -29.47 -12.18
C VAL A 220 21.75 -28.50 -11.89
N ALA A 221 22.02 -27.37 -11.23
CA ALA A 221 20.99 -26.40 -10.89
C ALA A 221 20.36 -25.76 -12.14
N GLU A 222 21.17 -25.40 -13.15
CA GLU A 222 20.67 -24.84 -14.40
C GLU A 222 19.85 -25.87 -15.20
N LEU A 223 20.30 -27.12 -15.28
CA LEU A 223 19.54 -28.19 -15.92
C LEU A 223 18.23 -28.47 -15.15
N SER A 224 18.29 -28.53 -13.82
CA SER A 224 17.10 -28.72 -12.98
C SER A 224 16.09 -27.60 -13.16
N ARG A 225 16.53 -26.35 -13.29
CA ARG A 225 15.68 -25.20 -13.57
C ARG A 225 14.96 -25.31 -14.92
N LYS A 226 15.70 -25.69 -15.99
CA LYS A 226 15.12 -25.92 -17.32
C LYS A 226 14.09 -27.05 -17.30
N LEU A 227 14.39 -28.15 -16.62
CA LEU A 227 13.47 -29.27 -16.45
C LEU A 227 12.22 -28.87 -15.67
N ALA A 228 12.38 -28.12 -14.57
CA ALA A 228 11.25 -27.62 -13.79
C ALA A 228 10.32 -26.76 -14.62
N GLN A 229 10.87 -25.82 -15.40
CA GLN A 229 10.10 -24.98 -16.33
C GLN A 229 9.37 -25.81 -17.41
N ALA A 230 10.05 -26.76 -18.03
CA ALA A 230 9.45 -27.64 -19.04
C ALA A 230 8.31 -28.52 -18.48
N LEU A 231 8.37 -28.81 -17.17
CA LEU A 231 7.34 -29.58 -16.44
C LEU A 231 6.26 -28.69 -15.81
N GLY A 232 6.27 -27.38 -16.08
CA GLY A 232 5.25 -26.42 -15.61
C GLY A 232 5.40 -25.99 -14.14
N LEU A 233 6.55 -26.23 -13.50
CA LEU A 233 6.83 -25.68 -12.17
C LEU A 233 7.23 -24.22 -12.30
N GLU A 234 6.58 -23.35 -11.50
CA GLU A 234 6.78 -21.90 -11.56
C GLU A 234 7.07 -21.32 -10.15
N GLY A 235 7.46 -20.06 -10.10
CA GLY A 235 7.56 -19.28 -8.88
C GLY A 235 8.48 -19.93 -7.82
N GLN A 236 7.91 -20.27 -6.67
CA GLN A 236 8.64 -20.80 -5.52
C GLN A 236 9.10 -22.26 -5.77
N GLU A 237 8.28 -23.07 -6.40
CA GLU A 237 8.62 -24.48 -6.65
C GLU A 237 9.85 -24.63 -7.55
N ALA A 238 9.92 -23.89 -8.65
CA ALA A 238 11.08 -23.86 -9.53
C ALA A 238 12.35 -23.34 -8.80
N ARG A 239 12.17 -22.36 -7.91
CA ARG A 239 13.25 -21.82 -7.08
C ARG A 239 13.77 -22.87 -6.09
N ASP A 240 12.88 -23.61 -5.44
CA ASP A 240 13.25 -24.64 -4.47
C ASP A 240 14.03 -25.77 -5.14
N VAL A 241 13.64 -26.20 -6.34
CA VAL A 241 14.41 -27.16 -7.15
C VAL A 241 15.81 -26.64 -7.49
N PHE A 242 15.92 -25.38 -7.89
CA PHE A 242 17.20 -24.73 -8.20
C PHE A 242 18.11 -24.68 -6.97
N ILE A 243 17.58 -24.27 -5.82
CA ILE A 243 18.32 -24.19 -4.55
C ILE A 243 18.72 -25.58 -4.08
N ALA A 244 17.82 -26.57 -4.18
CA ALA A 244 18.14 -27.95 -3.84
C ALA A 244 19.30 -28.48 -4.68
N ALA A 245 19.32 -28.17 -5.97
CA ALA A 245 20.42 -28.58 -6.85
C ALA A 245 21.76 -27.94 -6.47
N LEU A 246 21.78 -26.67 -6.03
CA LEU A 246 22.99 -26.03 -5.52
C LEU A 246 23.47 -26.65 -4.20
N LEU A 247 22.56 -27.08 -3.34
CA LEU A 247 22.88 -27.61 -2.00
C LEU A 247 22.90 -29.13 -1.93
N LYS A 248 22.73 -29.85 -3.05
CA LYS A 248 22.61 -31.33 -3.07
C LYS A 248 23.72 -32.08 -2.38
N ASP A 249 24.92 -31.50 -2.39
CA ASP A 249 26.10 -32.10 -1.84
C ASP A 249 26.41 -31.68 -0.39
N ILE A 250 25.60 -30.83 0.24
CA ILE A 250 25.82 -30.31 1.60
C ILE A 250 25.94 -31.46 2.64
N GLY A 251 25.14 -32.52 2.47
CA GLY A 251 25.22 -33.69 3.35
C GLY A 251 26.49 -34.50 3.20
N LYS A 252 27.24 -34.34 2.10
CA LYS A 252 28.53 -35.02 1.86
C LYS A 252 29.68 -34.43 2.69
N LEU A 253 29.52 -33.24 3.30
CA LEU A 253 30.52 -32.63 4.17
C LEU A 253 30.99 -33.53 5.30
N SER A 254 30.18 -34.51 5.67
CA SER A 254 30.53 -35.51 6.72
C SER A 254 31.21 -36.74 6.21
N LEU A 255 31.44 -36.88 4.90
CA LEU A 255 32.16 -37.99 4.31
C LEU A 255 33.68 -37.71 4.35
N SER A 256 34.50 -38.77 4.42
CA SER A 256 35.94 -38.62 4.29
C SER A 256 36.35 -38.28 2.86
N ASP A 257 37.53 -37.68 2.70
CA ASP A 257 38.04 -37.30 1.39
C ASP A 257 38.27 -38.52 0.50
N ASP A 258 38.69 -39.66 1.06
CA ASP A 258 38.84 -40.94 0.36
C ASP A 258 37.54 -41.37 -0.38
N VAL A 259 36.38 -41.11 0.21
CA VAL A 259 35.08 -41.43 -0.42
C VAL A 259 34.73 -40.40 -1.51
N LEU A 260 35.08 -39.13 -1.30
CA LEU A 260 34.75 -38.05 -2.24
C LEU A 260 35.60 -38.08 -3.52
N GLU A 261 36.82 -38.59 -3.45
CA GLU A 261 37.76 -38.67 -4.58
C GLU A 261 37.47 -39.86 -5.51
N LEU A 262 36.81 -40.91 -5.00
CA LEU A 262 36.51 -42.11 -5.77
C LEU A 262 35.16 -41.99 -6.53
N PRO A 263 35.07 -42.52 -7.75
CA PRO A 263 33.78 -42.63 -8.45
C PRO A 263 32.87 -43.61 -7.69
N ALA A 264 31.56 -43.40 -7.76
CA ALA A 264 30.57 -44.22 -7.05
C ALA A 264 30.69 -45.74 -7.36
N SER A 265 31.14 -46.08 -8.55
CA SER A 265 31.36 -47.46 -8.99
C SER A 265 32.53 -48.17 -8.29
N ALA A 266 33.41 -47.44 -7.61
CA ALA A 266 34.58 -47.97 -6.94
C ALA A 266 34.41 -48.05 -5.39
N TRP A 267 33.27 -47.63 -4.83
CA TRP A 267 33.04 -47.64 -3.40
C TRP A 267 32.88 -49.04 -2.81
N THR A 268 33.46 -49.25 -1.62
CA THR A 268 33.19 -50.43 -0.78
C THR A 268 31.76 -50.39 -0.22
N GLY A 269 31.32 -51.53 0.36
CA GLY A 269 29.99 -51.59 0.99
C GLY A 269 29.81 -50.57 2.13
N GLU A 270 30.85 -50.31 2.94
CA GLU A 270 30.84 -49.34 4.03
C GLU A 270 30.79 -47.91 3.50
N GLN A 271 31.59 -47.60 2.48
CA GLN A 271 31.58 -46.28 1.82
C GLN A 271 30.21 -45.97 1.17
N LEU A 272 29.62 -46.95 0.51
CA LEU A 272 28.30 -46.88 -0.04
C LEU A 272 27.23 -46.66 1.04
N ALA A 273 27.32 -47.36 2.16
CA ALA A 273 26.41 -47.20 3.30
C ALA A 273 26.55 -45.81 3.94
N ALA A 274 27.77 -45.27 4.03
CA ALA A 274 28.00 -43.89 4.49
C ALA A 274 27.43 -42.85 3.50
N PHE A 275 27.64 -43.06 2.19
CA PHE A 275 27.10 -42.19 1.16
C PHE A 275 25.57 -42.16 1.17
N ARG A 276 24.89 -43.30 1.32
CA ARG A 276 23.41 -43.38 1.37
C ARG A 276 22.79 -42.57 2.50
N LYS A 277 23.56 -42.18 3.51
CA LYS A 277 23.07 -41.35 4.62
C LYS A 277 23.18 -39.84 4.37
N HIS A 278 23.86 -39.39 3.29
CA HIS A 278 24.06 -37.97 3.07
C HIS A 278 22.74 -37.16 2.82
N PRO A 279 21.66 -37.75 2.21
CA PRO A 279 20.40 -37.04 2.10
C PRO A 279 19.76 -36.70 3.45
N LEU A 280 19.78 -37.62 4.40
CA LEU A 280 19.30 -37.39 5.77
C LEU A 280 20.11 -36.31 6.49
N ARG A 281 21.44 -36.30 6.27
CA ARG A 281 22.31 -35.25 6.84
C ARG A 281 22.06 -33.90 6.22
N ALA A 282 21.79 -33.84 4.91
CA ALA A 282 21.39 -32.60 4.24
C ALA A 282 20.08 -32.02 4.84
N GLU A 283 19.08 -32.88 5.05
CA GLU A 283 17.84 -32.49 5.74
C GLU A 283 18.11 -31.94 7.14
N GLN A 284 18.94 -32.66 7.95
CA GLN A 284 19.28 -32.24 9.31
C GLN A 284 19.98 -30.88 9.36
N LEU A 285 20.92 -30.63 8.43
CA LEU A 285 21.65 -29.36 8.35
C LEU A 285 20.74 -28.17 8.02
N LEU A 286 19.67 -28.41 7.24
CA LEU A 286 18.73 -27.36 6.82
C LEU A 286 17.52 -27.23 7.74
N MET A 287 17.34 -28.09 8.75
CA MET A 287 16.16 -28.16 9.60
C MET A 287 15.86 -26.85 10.35
N ALA A 288 16.89 -26.06 10.65
CA ALA A 288 16.75 -24.78 11.35
C ALA A 288 16.29 -23.61 10.44
N LEU A 289 16.19 -23.83 9.13
CA LEU A 289 15.87 -22.82 8.13
C LEU A 289 14.49 -23.09 7.53
N ASP A 290 13.46 -22.46 8.08
CA ASP A 290 12.07 -22.66 7.65
C ASP A 290 11.87 -22.35 6.16
N GLU A 291 12.58 -21.36 5.61
CA GLU A 291 12.55 -21.00 4.20
C GLU A 291 13.06 -22.11 3.27
N LEU A 292 13.85 -23.05 3.78
CA LEU A 292 14.42 -24.17 3.04
C LEU A 292 13.72 -25.50 3.32
N ARG A 293 12.55 -25.51 3.97
CA ARG A 293 11.81 -26.74 4.28
C ARG A 293 11.48 -27.56 3.02
N ALA A 294 10.99 -26.92 1.96
CA ALA A 294 10.72 -27.61 0.70
C ALA A 294 12.00 -28.13 0.04
N VAL A 295 13.09 -27.36 0.12
CA VAL A 295 14.42 -27.77 -0.34
C VAL A 295 14.92 -28.99 0.42
N SER A 296 14.75 -29.05 1.74
CA SER A 296 15.20 -30.19 2.56
C SER A 296 14.47 -31.49 2.20
N VAL A 297 13.17 -31.41 1.89
CA VAL A 297 12.38 -32.56 1.40
C VAL A 297 12.90 -33.09 0.05
N ILE A 298 13.23 -32.16 -0.87
CA ILE A 298 13.84 -32.53 -2.16
C ILE A 298 15.18 -33.21 -1.94
N LEU A 299 16.04 -32.66 -1.07
CA LEU A 299 17.36 -33.22 -0.77
C LEU A 299 17.29 -34.58 -0.05
N ARG A 300 16.33 -34.77 0.85
CA ARG A 300 16.08 -36.06 1.48
C ARG A 300 15.81 -37.15 0.44
N SER A 301 15.00 -36.84 -0.59
CA SER A 301 14.55 -37.80 -1.58
C SER A 301 15.43 -37.84 -2.85
N GLN A 302 16.59 -37.18 -2.89
CA GLN A 302 17.43 -37.06 -4.08
C GLN A 302 18.03 -38.38 -4.58
N LEU A 303 18.12 -39.37 -3.72
CA LEU A 303 18.62 -40.73 -4.06
C LEU A 303 17.49 -41.75 -4.22
N GLU A 304 16.23 -41.35 -4.15
CA GLU A 304 15.11 -42.22 -4.44
C GLU A 304 15.10 -42.60 -5.93
N ARG A 305 14.57 -43.79 -6.21
CA ARG A 305 14.46 -44.34 -7.54
C ARG A 305 12.97 -44.52 -7.90
N PHE A 306 12.62 -44.32 -9.13
CA PHE A 306 11.24 -44.40 -9.56
C PHE A 306 10.63 -45.81 -9.34
N ASP A 307 11.47 -46.88 -9.40
CA ASP A 307 11.12 -48.26 -9.12
C ASP A 307 11.04 -48.63 -7.62
N GLY A 308 11.32 -47.71 -6.71
CA GLY A 308 11.32 -47.93 -5.26
C GLY A 308 12.60 -48.53 -4.70
N GLY A 309 13.62 -48.82 -5.52
CA GLY A 309 14.92 -49.33 -5.08
C GLY A 309 15.86 -48.23 -4.57
N GLY A 310 15.35 -47.06 -4.23
CA GLY A 310 16.11 -45.90 -3.78
C GLY A 310 16.28 -45.76 -2.27
N PHE A 311 16.73 -44.62 -1.82
CA PHE A 311 17.08 -44.31 -0.43
C PHE A 311 16.69 -42.87 -0.11
N PRO A 312 16.38 -42.47 1.16
CA PRO A 312 16.40 -43.31 2.38
C PRO A 312 15.07 -44.06 2.63
N ASP A 313 13.97 -43.62 2.04
CA ASP A 313 12.63 -44.03 2.42
C ASP A 313 12.03 -45.11 1.49
N GLY A 314 12.67 -45.39 0.34
CA GLY A 314 12.20 -46.36 -0.65
C GLY A 314 10.91 -45.91 -1.33
N LEU A 315 10.74 -44.61 -1.56
CA LEU A 315 9.55 -44.04 -2.23
C LEU A 315 9.44 -44.54 -3.67
N VAL A 316 8.20 -44.82 -4.12
CA VAL A 316 7.91 -45.35 -5.45
C VAL A 316 7.16 -44.37 -6.31
N GLY A 317 7.57 -44.18 -7.54
CA GLY A 317 6.83 -43.45 -8.57
C GLY A 317 6.55 -42.00 -8.16
N LEU A 318 5.28 -41.62 -8.17
CA LEU A 318 4.82 -40.26 -7.87
C LEU A 318 4.86 -39.90 -6.38
N ALA A 319 5.13 -40.85 -5.49
CA ALA A 319 5.37 -40.55 -4.08
C ALA A 319 6.70 -39.82 -3.88
N ILE A 320 7.64 -39.89 -4.82
CA ILE A 320 8.86 -39.11 -4.83
C ILE A 320 8.51 -37.66 -5.21
N PRO A 321 8.90 -36.65 -4.42
CA PRO A 321 8.68 -35.24 -4.76
C PRO A 321 9.20 -34.92 -6.17
N MET A 322 8.45 -34.12 -6.93
CA MET A 322 8.81 -33.78 -8.32
C MET A 322 10.22 -33.16 -8.39
N GLY A 323 10.55 -32.25 -7.49
CA GLY A 323 11.89 -31.64 -7.42
C GLY A 323 13.01 -32.67 -7.22
N ALA A 324 12.76 -33.74 -6.45
CA ALA A 324 13.74 -34.81 -6.25
C ALA A 324 13.91 -35.68 -7.50
N ARG A 325 12.81 -35.97 -8.23
CA ARG A 325 12.86 -36.68 -9.52
C ARG A 325 13.67 -35.91 -10.56
N ILE A 326 13.48 -34.58 -10.62
CA ILE A 326 14.25 -33.66 -11.48
C ILE A 326 15.71 -33.66 -11.08
N LEU A 327 16.00 -33.47 -9.78
CA LEU A 327 17.35 -33.38 -9.24
C LEU A 327 18.14 -34.66 -9.48
N ALA A 328 17.53 -35.82 -9.29
CA ALA A 328 18.17 -37.14 -9.54
C ALA A 328 18.66 -37.25 -10.98
N LEU A 329 17.80 -36.94 -11.99
CA LEU A 329 18.19 -37.01 -13.38
C LEU A 329 19.30 -36.00 -13.72
N ALA A 330 19.14 -34.74 -13.32
CA ALA A 330 20.10 -33.66 -13.62
C ALA A 330 21.49 -33.96 -12.99
N SER A 331 21.48 -34.43 -11.75
CA SER A 331 22.73 -34.78 -11.01
C SER A 331 23.45 -35.95 -11.65
N ASP A 332 22.73 -37.00 -12.01
CA ASP A 332 23.34 -38.18 -12.63
C ASP A 332 23.84 -37.87 -14.04
N TYR A 333 23.11 -37.10 -14.82
CA TYR A 333 23.54 -36.72 -16.17
C TYR A 333 24.85 -35.94 -16.17
N ASP A 334 25.01 -34.93 -15.31
CA ASP A 334 26.28 -34.20 -15.18
C ASP A 334 27.38 -35.07 -14.53
N GLY A 335 27.00 -35.86 -13.50
CA GLY A 335 27.92 -36.80 -12.80
C GLY A 335 28.53 -37.85 -13.71
N LEU A 336 27.80 -38.33 -14.70
CA LEU A 336 28.32 -39.25 -15.75
C LEU A 336 29.37 -38.57 -16.62
N GLN A 337 29.13 -37.29 -16.98
CA GLN A 337 30.05 -36.56 -17.85
C GLN A 337 31.35 -36.14 -17.17
N ILE A 338 31.32 -35.86 -15.87
CA ILE A 338 32.54 -35.52 -15.10
C ILE A 338 33.26 -36.71 -14.50
N GLY A 339 32.76 -37.94 -14.68
CA GLY A 339 33.39 -39.16 -14.15
C GLY A 339 33.18 -39.33 -12.64
N ALA A 340 32.15 -38.71 -12.02
CA ALA A 340 31.83 -38.89 -10.61
C ALA A 340 31.09 -40.21 -10.31
N MET A 341 30.38 -40.76 -11.30
CA MET A 341 29.60 -41.97 -11.15
C MET A 341 30.33 -43.22 -11.66
N VAL A 342 31.10 -43.07 -12.72
CA VAL A 342 31.84 -44.16 -13.40
C VAL A 342 33.32 -43.79 -13.53
N GLN A 343 34.18 -44.77 -13.73
CA GLN A 343 35.63 -44.57 -13.73
C GLN A 343 36.14 -43.64 -14.87
N ARG A 344 35.35 -43.46 -15.92
CA ARG A 344 35.69 -42.55 -17.02
C ARG A 344 34.60 -41.47 -17.21
N SER A 345 34.98 -40.31 -17.67
CA SER A 345 34.03 -39.28 -18.13
C SER A 345 33.33 -39.74 -19.41
N LEU A 346 32.00 -39.66 -19.46
CA LEU A 346 31.21 -39.99 -20.62
C LEU A 346 30.97 -38.75 -21.49
N ARG A 347 30.86 -38.98 -22.78
CA ARG A 347 30.36 -37.91 -23.68
C ARG A 347 28.86 -37.69 -23.45
N ALA A 348 28.37 -36.52 -23.86
CA ALA A 348 26.99 -36.15 -23.65
C ALA A 348 25.98 -37.16 -24.28
N ASP A 349 26.33 -37.71 -25.46
CA ASP A 349 25.50 -38.71 -26.17
C ASP A 349 25.47 -40.06 -25.38
N GLU A 350 26.61 -40.51 -24.88
CA GLU A 350 26.73 -41.73 -24.06
C GLU A 350 25.92 -41.57 -22.75
N ALA A 351 26.07 -40.41 -22.07
CA ALA A 351 25.34 -40.11 -20.84
C ALA A 351 23.80 -40.07 -21.08
N ARG A 352 23.35 -39.46 -22.19
CA ARG A 352 21.93 -39.46 -22.57
C ARG A 352 21.38 -40.87 -22.78
N THR A 353 22.13 -41.72 -23.47
CA THR A 353 21.72 -43.09 -23.70
C THR A 353 21.47 -43.85 -22.39
N LEU A 354 22.39 -43.73 -21.41
CA LEU A 354 22.23 -44.37 -20.10
C LEU A 354 21.01 -43.84 -19.32
N ILE A 355 20.74 -42.54 -19.43
CA ILE A 355 19.54 -41.95 -18.81
C ILE A 355 18.28 -42.54 -19.47
N TYR A 356 18.21 -42.61 -20.80
CA TYR A 356 17.09 -43.16 -21.54
C TYR A 356 16.83 -44.66 -21.26
N ASP A 357 17.87 -45.45 -21.14
CA ASP A 357 17.80 -46.90 -20.81
C ASP A 357 17.29 -47.16 -19.39
N SER A 358 17.32 -46.15 -18.53
CA SER A 358 16.92 -46.23 -17.13
C SER A 358 15.54 -45.66 -16.83
N VAL A 359 14.74 -45.28 -17.88
CA VAL A 359 13.38 -44.80 -17.76
C VAL A 359 12.48 -45.79 -17.03
N GLY A 360 11.62 -45.31 -16.14
CA GLY A 360 10.72 -46.16 -15.35
C GLY A 360 11.37 -46.98 -14.26
N LYS A 361 12.69 -47.08 -14.26
CA LYS A 361 13.49 -47.74 -13.18
C LYS A 361 14.09 -46.69 -12.25
N ARG A 362 15.09 -45.97 -12.74
CA ARG A 362 15.75 -44.93 -11.94
C ARG A 362 15.04 -43.60 -12.06
N TYR A 363 14.58 -43.24 -13.25
CA TYR A 363 14.03 -41.93 -13.57
C TYR A 363 12.55 -41.97 -13.94
N ASP A 364 11.86 -40.89 -13.55
CA ASP A 364 10.48 -40.65 -13.93
C ASP A 364 10.36 -40.48 -15.46
N PRO A 365 9.46 -41.23 -16.13
CA PRO A 365 9.21 -41.08 -17.55
C PRO A 365 8.87 -39.64 -18.00
N ALA A 366 8.11 -38.88 -17.20
CA ALA A 366 7.76 -37.49 -17.51
C ALA A 366 8.98 -36.57 -17.47
N VAL A 367 9.88 -36.75 -16.48
CA VAL A 367 11.11 -35.97 -16.37
C VAL A 367 12.06 -36.30 -17.53
N VAL A 368 12.15 -37.59 -17.93
CA VAL A 368 12.99 -37.98 -19.07
C VAL A 368 12.40 -37.47 -20.39
N ALA A 369 11.09 -37.39 -20.56
CA ALA A 369 10.47 -36.81 -21.74
C ALA A 369 10.80 -35.32 -21.86
N ALA A 370 10.69 -34.55 -20.75
CA ALA A 370 11.10 -33.14 -20.68
C ALA A 370 12.60 -32.96 -20.95
N PHE A 371 13.44 -33.83 -20.40
CA PHE A 371 14.87 -33.83 -20.64
C PHE A 371 15.21 -34.04 -22.11
N ARG A 372 14.53 -34.98 -22.78
CA ARG A 372 14.69 -35.23 -24.23
C ARG A 372 14.34 -34.00 -25.05
N SER A 373 13.19 -33.36 -24.79
CA SER A 373 12.79 -32.15 -25.50
C SER A 373 13.85 -31.04 -25.37
N ILE A 374 14.36 -30.79 -24.13
CA ILE A 374 15.39 -29.78 -23.91
C ILE A 374 16.69 -30.10 -24.66
N MET A 375 17.08 -31.38 -24.73
CA MET A 375 18.31 -31.79 -25.41
C MET A 375 18.19 -31.73 -26.93
N ASP A 376 16.99 -31.98 -27.47
CA ASP A 376 16.70 -31.90 -28.90
C ASP A 376 16.59 -30.45 -29.41
N GLU A 377 16.13 -29.54 -28.55
CA GLU A 377 16.04 -28.08 -28.83
C GLU A 377 17.41 -27.38 -28.74
N THR A 378 18.37 -28.00 -28.08
CA THR A 378 19.69 -27.38 -27.94
C THR A 378 20.46 -27.57 -29.25
N GLU A 379 20.48 -26.56 -30.13
CA GLU A 379 21.37 -26.51 -31.29
C GLU A 379 22.81 -26.84 -30.88
N PRO A 380 23.61 -27.45 -31.80
CA PRO A 380 25.00 -27.78 -31.49
C PRO A 380 25.70 -26.48 -31.05
N PRO A 381 26.49 -26.51 -29.94
CA PRO A 381 27.07 -25.31 -29.36
C PRO A 381 27.85 -24.52 -30.42
N ALA A 382 27.60 -23.23 -30.48
CA ALA A 382 28.41 -22.31 -31.25
C ALA A 382 29.88 -22.68 -30.96
N ARG A 383 30.69 -22.76 -32.02
CA ARG A 383 32.08 -23.26 -31.91
C ARG A 383 32.81 -22.60 -30.77
N ASP A 384 33.22 -23.38 -29.77
CA ASP A 384 34.07 -22.91 -28.70
C ASP A 384 35.39 -22.48 -29.23
N LEU A 385 35.78 -21.26 -28.96
CA LEU A 385 37.15 -20.76 -29.20
C LEU A 385 37.89 -20.79 -27.84
N THR A 386 39.08 -21.38 -27.87
CA THR A 386 39.98 -21.26 -26.74
C THR A 386 40.87 -20.03 -26.97
N VAL A 387 40.77 -19.08 -26.05
CA VAL A 387 41.55 -17.84 -26.10
C VAL A 387 42.43 -17.71 -24.86
N LEU A 388 43.53 -17.03 -24.98
CA LEU A 388 44.34 -16.65 -23.84
C LEU A 388 43.80 -15.37 -23.22
N SER A 389 44.06 -15.14 -21.94
CA SER A 389 43.60 -13.96 -21.20
C SER A 389 43.93 -12.61 -21.89
N GLY A 390 45.08 -12.52 -22.56
CA GLY A 390 45.46 -11.34 -23.35
C GLY A 390 44.68 -11.15 -24.65
N GLN A 391 43.86 -12.11 -25.05
CA GLN A 391 43.03 -12.05 -26.28
C GLN A 391 41.56 -11.81 -25.96
N LEU A 392 41.22 -11.60 -24.69
CA LEU A 392 39.86 -11.34 -24.27
C LEU A 392 39.45 -9.93 -24.60
N GLU A 393 38.23 -9.78 -25.12
CA GLU A 393 37.61 -8.51 -25.41
C GLU A 393 36.33 -8.32 -24.59
N PRO A 394 36.02 -7.08 -24.18
CA PRO A 394 34.73 -6.81 -23.50
C PRO A 394 33.56 -7.20 -24.41
N GLY A 395 32.56 -7.89 -23.82
CA GLY A 395 31.41 -8.42 -24.54
C GLY A 395 31.55 -9.89 -24.92
N MET A 396 32.74 -10.49 -24.87
CA MET A 396 32.86 -11.95 -25.02
C MET A 396 32.13 -12.69 -23.89
N VAL A 397 31.54 -13.84 -24.22
CA VAL A 397 30.79 -14.66 -23.30
C VAL A 397 31.52 -15.98 -23.09
N LEU A 398 31.72 -16.35 -21.84
CA LEU A 398 32.34 -17.65 -21.50
C LEU A 398 31.42 -18.79 -21.94
N SER A 399 31.96 -19.74 -22.69
CA SER A 399 31.24 -20.94 -23.08
C SER A 399 31.29 -22.05 -22.02
N ARG A 400 32.25 -21.97 -21.09
CA ARG A 400 32.41 -22.88 -19.94
C ARG A 400 32.87 -22.14 -18.70
N ASP A 401 32.67 -22.77 -17.55
CA ASP A 401 33.21 -22.28 -16.28
C ASP A 401 34.71 -22.10 -16.37
N LEU A 402 35.22 -20.97 -15.94
CA LEU A 402 36.65 -20.70 -15.83
C LEU A 402 37.13 -21.12 -14.46
N ILE A 403 37.96 -22.18 -14.42
CA ILE A 403 38.46 -22.79 -13.19
C ILE A 403 39.95 -22.57 -13.11
N SER A 404 40.46 -22.19 -11.95
CA SER A 404 41.90 -22.09 -11.67
C SER A 404 42.56 -23.48 -11.63
N ARG A 405 43.88 -23.53 -11.64
CA ARG A 405 44.63 -24.81 -11.51
C ARG A 405 44.37 -25.53 -10.19
N ASP A 406 44.03 -24.77 -9.17
CA ASP A 406 43.76 -25.31 -7.82
C ASP A 406 42.26 -25.71 -7.66
N GLY A 407 41.50 -25.77 -8.76
CA GLY A 407 40.11 -26.19 -8.74
C GLY A 407 39.11 -25.12 -8.30
N LEU A 408 39.54 -23.86 -8.09
CA LEU A 408 38.64 -22.74 -7.74
C LEU A 408 37.94 -22.22 -9.00
N MET A 409 36.63 -22.17 -8.98
CA MET A 409 35.85 -21.52 -10.03
C MET A 409 36.01 -19.99 -9.95
N LEU A 410 36.67 -19.40 -10.93
CA LEU A 410 36.89 -17.96 -11.02
C LEU A 410 35.68 -17.23 -11.61
N LEU A 411 35.14 -17.75 -12.71
CA LEU A 411 33.97 -17.20 -13.40
C LEU A 411 33.13 -18.35 -13.94
N ALA A 412 31.86 -18.13 -14.01
CA ALA A 412 30.91 -19.10 -14.49
C ALA A 412 30.73 -19.02 -16.02
N ALA A 413 30.36 -20.13 -16.68
CA ALA A 413 29.86 -20.12 -18.05
C ALA A 413 28.74 -19.09 -18.23
N GLU A 414 28.47 -18.64 -19.43
CA GLU A 414 27.49 -17.59 -19.78
C GLU A 414 27.81 -16.20 -19.16
N HIS A 415 28.97 -16.04 -18.52
CA HIS A 415 29.38 -14.74 -18.00
C HIS A 415 29.87 -13.84 -19.14
N VAL A 416 29.27 -12.65 -19.24
CA VAL A 416 29.71 -11.62 -20.19
C VAL A 416 30.94 -10.91 -19.62
N LEU A 417 32.07 -10.99 -20.31
CA LEU A 417 33.31 -10.40 -19.88
C LEU A 417 33.25 -8.88 -20.02
N THR A 418 33.38 -8.17 -18.91
CA THR A 418 33.55 -6.71 -18.90
C THR A 418 35.04 -6.36 -18.87
N ALA A 419 35.40 -5.12 -19.28
CA ALA A 419 36.78 -4.64 -19.20
C ALA A 419 37.38 -4.77 -17.80
N ARG A 420 36.57 -4.59 -16.74
CA ARG A 420 36.98 -4.74 -15.34
C ARG A 420 37.28 -6.20 -14.99
N VAL A 421 36.47 -7.13 -15.44
CA VAL A 421 36.65 -8.57 -15.19
C VAL A 421 37.88 -9.08 -15.94
N ILE A 422 38.11 -8.65 -17.17
CA ILE A 422 39.31 -8.97 -17.96
C ILE A 422 40.57 -8.49 -17.22
N ALA A 423 40.57 -7.25 -16.72
CA ALA A 423 41.71 -6.71 -15.97
C ALA A 423 41.97 -7.53 -14.68
N GLN A 424 40.91 -7.99 -13.98
CA GLN A 424 41.04 -8.84 -12.81
C GLN A 424 41.62 -10.23 -13.14
N LEU A 425 41.24 -10.83 -14.27
CA LEU A 425 41.79 -12.10 -14.74
C LEU A 425 43.29 -12.00 -15.10
N LEU A 426 43.69 -10.92 -15.74
CA LEU A 426 45.11 -10.64 -16.06
C LEU A 426 45.93 -10.41 -14.79
N ASP A 427 45.41 -9.69 -13.80
CA ASP A 427 46.05 -9.49 -12.50
C ASP A 427 46.21 -10.84 -11.73
N PHE A 428 45.15 -11.66 -11.78
CA PHE A 428 45.16 -12.99 -11.18
C PHE A 428 46.25 -13.90 -11.81
N GLU A 429 46.38 -13.92 -13.17
CA GLU A 429 47.43 -14.66 -13.84
C GLU A 429 48.82 -14.14 -13.47
N GLY A 430 48.98 -12.81 -13.40
CA GLY A 430 50.27 -12.20 -13.02
C GLY A 430 50.72 -12.59 -11.60
N LYS A 431 49.80 -12.73 -10.67
CA LYS A 431 50.10 -13.09 -9.28
C LYS A 431 50.31 -14.57 -9.06
N ASN A 432 49.61 -15.43 -9.80
CA ASN A 432 49.65 -16.90 -9.59
C ASN A 432 50.50 -17.67 -10.59
N GLY A 433 51.18 -17.00 -11.52
CA GLY A 433 52.23 -17.59 -12.38
C GLY A 433 51.73 -18.61 -13.42
N GLY A 434 50.43 -18.68 -13.67
CA GLY A 434 49.86 -19.68 -14.57
C GLY A 434 48.92 -19.06 -15.63
N ARG A 435 49.16 -19.39 -16.91
CA ARG A 435 48.24 -18.99 -17.98
C ARG A 435 46.90 -19.70 -17.87
N LEU A 436 45.81 -18.93 -17.92
CA LEU A 436 44.44 -19.43 -18.00
C LEU A 436 44.09 -19.80 -19.43
N SER A 437 43.46 -20.94 -19.65
CA SER A 437 42.88 -21.34 -20.93
C SER A 437 41.36 -21.04 -20.84
N ILE A 438 40.94 -20.00 -21.56
CA ILE A 438 39.59 -19.46 -21.43
C ILE A 438 38.80 -19.85 -22.67
N ARG A 439 37.64 -20.48 -22.49
CA ARG A 439 36.73 -20.80 -23.59
C ARG A 439 35.63 -19.79 -23.72
N VAL A 440 35.46 -19.24 -24.89
CA VAL A 440 34.43 -18.26 -25.23
C VAL A 440 33.65 -18.71 -26.45
N TYR A 441 32.39 -18.29 -26.56
CA TYR A 441 31.62 -18.47 -27.78
C TYR A 441 32.25 -17.67 -28.92
N ALA A 442 32.36 -18.29 -30.10
CA ALA A 442 32.79 -17.57 -31.28
C ALA A 442 31.82 -16.42 -31.57
N PRO A 443 32.31 -15.21 -31.89
CA PRO A 443 31.44 -14.11 -32.30
C PRO A 443 30.61 -14.54 -33.51
N VAL A 444 29.27 -14.37 -33.38
CA VAL A 444 28.37 -14.58 -34.49
C VAL A 444 28.76 -13.50 -35.54
N LYS A 445 29.31 -13.91 -36.68
CA LYS A 445 29.48 -13.00 -37.82
C LYS A 445 28.05 -12.70 -38.31
N GLU A 446 27.57 -11.52 -38.01
CA GLU A 446 26.43 -10.97 -38.76
C GLU A 446 26.82 -10.97 -40.24
N GLY A 447 26.11 -11.81 -41.02
CA GLY A 447 26.22 -11.89 -42.47
C GLY A 447 25.25 -10.93 -43.13
#